data_76197399358d67b207ef7af8ea03e548
#
_entry.id   76197399358d67b207ef7af8ea03e548
#
_cell.length_a   1.000
_cell.length_b   1.000
_cell.length_c   1.000
_cell.angle_alpha   90.00
_cell.angle_beta   90.00
_cell.angle_gamma   90.00
#
_symmetry.space_group_name_H-M   'P 1'
#
loop_
_entity.id
_entity.type
_entity.pdbx_description
1 polymer ?
#
loop_
_entity_poly.entity_id
_entity_poly.type
_entity_poly.pdbx_seq_one_letter_code
_entity_poly.pdbx_strand_id
1 'polypeptide(L)'
;MSELSKLEYLFKQGKISRRELIKHASILGLAAAISPSFLLDTAEAATPKKGGRFIFACSGGSTTDSLDPGTLVSNHNQNVNWQLRNCLVEIDHNFKPIPELAESWDSSPDAKVWTFNLRKGVEFHNGKTMTSKDVVASIQHHLGEKSKSAAKGYLK
;
A
#
# COMPACT_ATOMS: atom_id res chain seq x y z
N MET A 1 -19.80 -42.82 -4.90
CA MET A 1 -19.05 -41.59 -4.59
C MET A 1 -19.48 -41.16 -3.20
N SER A 2 -18.54 -40.96 -2.26
CA SER A 2 -18.89 -40.53 -0.90
C SER A 2 -19.45 -39.11 -0.91
N GLU A 3 -20.24 -38.73 0.10
CA GLU A 3 -20.77 -37.37 0.22
C GLU A 3 -19.64 -36.34 0.26
N LEU A 4 -18.51 -36.67 0.93
CA LEU A 4 -17.32 -35.83 0.94
C LEU A 4 -16.75 -35.64 -0.47
N SER A 5 -16.57 -36.73 -1.23
CA SER A 5 -16.06 -36.64 -2.62
C SER A 5 -16.96 -35.82 -3.53
N LYS A 6 -18.26 -35.81 -3.27
CA LYS A 6 -19.21 -34.98 -4.00
C LYS A 6 -19.08 -33.50 -3.66
N LEU A 7 -18.91 -33.18 -2.40
CA LEU A 7 -18.66 -31.80 -1.93
C LEU A 7 -17.33 -31.26 -2.47
N GLU A 8 -16.28 -32.07 -2.43
CA GLU A 8 -14.97 -31.72 -3.00
C GLU A 8 -15.05 -31.47 -4.52
N TYR A 9 -15.80 -32.31 -5.24
CA TYR A 9 -16.01 -32.10 -6.67
C TYR A 9 -16.75 -30.79 -6.97
N LEU A 10 -17.83 -30.49 -6.23
CA LEU A 10 -18.58 -29.23 -6.40
C LEU A 10 -17.72 -28.01 -6.09
N PHE A 11 -16.85 -28.12 -5.08
CA PHE A 11 -15.92 -27.06 -4.73
C PHE A 11 -14.86 -26.84 -5.85
N LYS A 12 -14.24 -27.89 -6.36
CA LYS A 12 -13.32 -27.82 -7.50
C LYS A 12 -13.95 -27.21 -8.75
N GLN A 13 -15.25 -27.42 -8.96
CA GLN A 13 -16.01 -26.81 -10.04
C GLN A 13 -16.42 -25.35 -9.77
N GLY A 14 -16.06 -24.80 -8.62
CA GLY A 14 -16.46 -23.45 -8.22
C GLY A 14 -17.96 -23.28 -7.97
N LYS A 15 -18.71 -24.40 -7.82
CA LYS A 15 -20.16 -24.38 -7.60
C LYS A 15 -20.56 -24.14 -6.15
N ILE A 16 -19.67 -24.35 -5.23
CA ILE A 16 -19.81 -24.00 -3.82
C ILE A 16 -18.57 -23.27 -3.33
N SER A 17 -18.73 -22.35 -2.38
CA SER A 17 -17.64 -21.63 -1.78
C SER A 17 -16.92 -22.49 -0.73
N ARG A 18 -15.68 -22.08 -0.35
CA ARG A 18 -14.92 -22.70 0.74
C ARG A 18 -15.72 -22.74 2.04
N ARG A 19 -16.47 -21.69 2.34
CA ARG A 19 -17.32 -21.62 3.54
C ARG A 19 -18.45 -22.64 3.51
N GLU A 20 -19.08 -22.81 2.36
CA GLU A 20 -20.14 -23.80 2.15
C GLU A 20 -19.59 -25.22 2.23
N LEU A 21 -18.43 -25.49 1.63
CA LEU A 21 -17.75 -26.79 1.75
C LEU A 21 -17.54 -27.15 3.21
N ILE A 22 -16.91 -26.26 4.00
CA ILE A 22 -16.63 -26.49 5.42
C ILE A 22 -17.95 -26.68 6.20
N LYS A 23 -18.96 -25.84 5.94
CA LYS A 23 -20.26 -25.91 6.60
C LYS A 23 -20.95 -27.26 6.34
N HIS A 24 -21.02 -27.71 5.09
CA HIS A 24 -21.66 -28.98 4.74
C HIS A 24 -20.87 -30.17 5.28
N ALA A 25 -19.54 -30.13 5.21
CA ALA A 25 -18.70 -31.20 5.77
C ALA A 25 -18.83 -31.28 7.32
N SER A 26 -18.96 -30.15 8.00
CA SER A 26 -19.19 -30.11 9.46
C SER A 26 -20.55 -30.72 9.83
N ILE A 27 -21.60 -30.42 9.08
CA ILE A 27 -22.95 -31.00 9.29
C ILE A 27 -22.91 -32.53 9.12
N LEU A 28 -22.08 -33.03 8.21
CA LEU A 28 -21.91 -34.46 7.96
C LEU A 28 -20.91 -35.14 8.92
N GLY A 29 -20.33 -34.39 9.87
CA GLY A 29 -19.28 -34.91 10.79
C GLY A 29 -17.94 -35.19 10.09
N LEU A 30 -17.75 -34.74 8.86
CA LEU A 30 -16.60 -35.03 7.99
C LEU A 30 -15.56 -33.91 7.93
N ALA A 31 -15.72 -32.87 8.75
CA ALA A 31 -14.83 -31.69 8.69
C ALA A 31 -13.35 -32.03 8.93
N ALA A 32 -13.07 -33.03 9.79
CA ALA A 32 -11.71 -33.49 10.06
C ALA A 32 -11.09 -34.30 8.89
N ALA A 33 -11.89 -34.74 7.94
CA ALA A 33 -11.43 -35.51 6.79
C ALA A 33 -11.00 -34.61 5.60
N ILE A 34 -11.27 -33.30 5.68
CA ILE A 34 -10.81 -32.34 4.67
C ILE A 34 -9.35 -32.04 4.94
N SER A 35 -8.48 -32.49 4.04
CA SER A 35 -7.04 -32.20 4.14
C SER A 35 -6.77 -30.70 4.04
N PRO A 36 -5.92 -30.11 4.92
CA PRO A 36 -5.47 -28.73 4.76
C PRO A 36 -4.85 -28.45 3.38
N SER A 37 -4.12 -29.40 2.81
CA SER A 37 -3.54 -29.29 1.46
C SER A 37 -4.61 -29.17 0.38
N PHE A 38 -5.75 -29.84 0.50
CA PHE A 38 -6.86 -29.71 -0.43
C PHE A 38 -7.43 -28.27 -0.45
N LEU A 39 -7.49 -27.63 0.69
CA LEU A 39 -7.95 -26.23 0.80
C LEU A 39 -6.90 -25.22 0.30
N LEU A 40 -5.63 -25.62 0.24
CA LEU A 40 -4.54 -24.79 -0.28
C LEU A 40 -4.39 -24.92 -1.79
N ASP A 41 -4.54 -26.12 -2.35
CA ASP A 41 -4.44 -26.41 -3.78
C ASP A 41 -5.47 -25.65 -4.63
N THR A 42 -6.60 -25.29 -4.03
CA THR A 42 -7.65 -24.50 -4.71
C THR A 42 -7.50 -23.00 -4.52
N ALA A 43 -6.50 -22.56 -3.76
CA ALA A 43 -6.06 -21.17 -3.73
C ALA A 43 -5.09 -20.86 -4.89
N GLU A 44 -5.35 -21.38 -6.10
CA GLU A 44 -4.78 -20.77 -7.30
C GLU A 44 -5.24 -19.32 -7.28
N ALA A 45 -4.28 -18.42 -7.04
CA ALA A 45 -4.52 -17.01 -7.18
C ALA A 45 -5.10 -16.81 -8.59
N ALA A 46 -6.38 -16.48 -8.67
CA ALA A 46 -7.03 -16.21 -9.94
C ALA A 46 -6.10 -15.27 -10.72
N THR A 47 -5.80 -15.61 -11.98
CA THR A 47 -4.93 -14.80 -12.82
C THR A 47 -5.33 -13.34 -12.66
N PRO A 48 -4.42 -12.44 -12.22
CA PRO A 48 -4.77 -11.08 -11.91
C PRO A 48 -5.45 -10.42 -13.11
N LYS A 49 -6.68 -9.98 -12.95
CA LYS A 49 -7.38 -9.23 -14.00
C LYS A 49 -6.88 -7.80 -13.95
N LYS A 50 -6.50 -7.28 -15.12
CA LYS A 50 -6.13 -5.87 -15.24
C LYS A 50 -7.37 -5.00 -15.08
N GLY A 51 -7.23 -3.92 -14.29
CA GLY A 51 -8.31 -2.98 -14.05
C GLY A 51 -9.33 -3.47 -13.02
N GLY A 52 -10.44 -2.76 -12.91
CA GLY A 52 -11.50 -3.03 -11.95
C GLY A 52 -11.59 -1.96 -10.87
N ARG A 53 -12.41 -2.21 -9.86
CA ARG A 53 -12.61 -1.32 -8.71
C ARG A 53 -12.06 -1.97 -7.46
N PHE A 54 -11.12 -1.29 -6.82
CA PHE A 54 -10.62 -1.64 -5.49
C PHE A 54 -11.29 -0.74 -4.45
N ILE A 55 -11.83 -1.33 -3.39
CA ILE A 55 -12.43 -0.61 -2.27
C ILE A 55 -11.59 -0.88 -1.05
N PHE A 56 -10.94 0.17 -0.54
CA PHE A 56 -10.12 0.10 0.66
C PHE A 56 -10.84 0.82 1.80
N ALA A 57 -11.08 0.11 2.89
CA ALA A 57 -11.64 0.66 4.11
C ALA A 57 -10.51 0.87 5.13
N CYS A 58 -10.38 2.09 5.63
CA CYS A 58 -9.41 2.41 6.68
C CYS A 58 -10.10 3.19 7.80
N SER A 59 -9.53 3.12 8.98
CA SER A 59 -9.97 3.90 10.13
C SER A 59 -9.46 5.34 10.04
N GLY A 60 -10.12 6.22 10.74
CA GLY A 60 -9.83 7.65 10.74
C GLY A 60 -10.53 8.36 9.60
N GLY A 61 -10.50 9.64 9.64
CA GLY A 61 -11.18 10.52 8.72
C GLY A 61 -11.92 11.60 9.51
N SER A 62 -11.78 12.83 9.09
CA SER A 62 -12.35 14.00 9.73
C SER A 62 -12.81 15.00 8.67
N THR A 63 -13.79 15.81 8.99
CA THR A 63 -14.21 16.94 8.14
C THR A 63 -13.12 18.01 7.97
N THR A 64 -12.09 17.97 8.81
CA THR A 64 -10.91 18.86 8.75
C THR A 64 -9.73 18.24 7.99
N ASP A 65 -9.90 17.04 7.44
CA ASP A 65 -8.86 16.38 6.65
C ASP A 65 -8.53 17.20 5.40
N SER A 66 -7.27 17.22 5.05
CA SER A 66 -6.73 17.99 3.94
C SER A 66 -5.76 17.14 3.15
N LEU A 67 -5.63 17.41 1.86
CA LEU A 67 -4.59 16.82 1.00
C LEU A 67 -3.24 17.54 1.13
N ASP A 68 -3.13 18.53 2.01
CA ASP A 68 -1.86 19.18 2.31
C ASP A 68 -0.94 18.22 3.07
N PRO A 69 0.24 17.85 2.50
CA PRO A 69 1.20 16.93 3.16
C PRO A 69 1.72 17.44 4.50
N GLY A 70 1.65 18.75 4.74
CA GLY A 70 2.02 19.37 6.02
C GLY A 70 1.03 19.10 7.17
N THR A 71 -0.15 18.56 6.88
CA THR A 71 -1.23 18.37 7.86
C THR A 71 -1.73 16.93 7.96
N LEU A 72 -0.93 15.96 7.54
CA LEU A 72 -1.29 14.54 7.55
C LEU A 72 -1.27 13.98 8.98
N VAL A 73 -2.42 13.88 9.62
CA VAL A 73 -2.55 13.41 11.00
C VAL A 73 -3.36 12.12 11.15
N SER A 74 -4.13 11.73 10.15
CA SER A 74 -4.96 10.52 10.18
C SER A 74 -4.46 9.44 9.22
N ASN A 75 -4.70 8.17 9.57
CA ASN A 75 -4.37 7.04 8.69
C ASN A 75 -5.07 7.15 7.33
N HIS A 76 -6.32 7.66 7.32
CA HIS A 76 -7.05 7.90 6.08
C HIS A 76 -6.30 8.87 5.17
N ASN A 77 -5.93 10.04 5.69
CA ASN A 77 -5.20 11.06 4.93
C ASN A 77 -3.85 10.58 4.43
N GLN A 78 -3.10 9.86 5.26
CA GLN A 78 -1.81 9.28 4.86
C GLN A 78 -1.98 8.32 3.70
N ASN A 79 -2.93 7.38 3.79
CA ASN A 79 -3.19 6.41 2.72
C ASN A 79 -3.61 7.09 1.41
N VAL A 80 -4.46 8.13 1.45
CA VAL A 80 -4.83 8.90 0.26
C VAL A 80 -3.61 9.60 -0.34
N ASN A 81 -2.77 10.21 0.49
CA ASN A 81 -1.57 10.90 0.02
C ASN A 81 -0.58 9.94 -0.65
N TRP A 82 -0.35 8.75 -0.10
CA TRP A 82 0.51 7.73 -0.73
C TRP A 82 -0.02 7.22 -2.07
N GLN A 83 -1.32 7.30 -2.31
CA GLN A 83 -1.89 7.00 -3.63
C GLN A 83 -1.69 8.13 -4.66
N LEU A 84 -1.52 9.38 -4.19
CA LEU A 84 -1.44 10.56 -5.03
C LEU A 84 -0.02 11.08 -5.25
N ARG A 85 0.92 10.73 -4.38
CA ARG A 85 2.26 11.32 -4.31
C ARG A 85 3.32 10.28 -4.02
N ASN A 86 4.53 10.61 -4.47
CA ASN A 86 5.73 9.85 -4.15
C ASN A 86 6.64 10.67 -3.21
N CYS A 87 7.42 9.97 -2.41
CA CYS A 87 8.46 10.56 -1.57
C CYS A 87 9.81 10.58 -2.31
N LEU A 88 10.81 11.28 -1.77
CA LEU A 88 12.19 11.15 -2.27
C LEU A 88 12.74 9.76 -1.98
N VAL A 89 12.43 9.25 -0.79
CA VAL A 89 12.86 7.96 -0.26
C VAL A 89 11.65 7.29 0.34
N GLU A 90 11.46 6.02 0.04
CA GLU A 90 10.38 5.19 0.62
C GLU A 90 10.97 4.31 1.74
N ILE A 91 10.11 3.78 2.59
CA ILE A 91 10.49 2.82 3.64
C ILE A 91 9.85 1.47 3.33
N ASP A 92 10.69 0.45 3.18
CA ASP A 92 10.20 -0.91 2.90
C ASP A 92 9.56 -1.58 4.14
N HIS A 93 9.02 -2.78 3.96
CA HIS A 93 8.41 -3.58 5.03
C HIS A 93 9.40 -4.04 6.12
N ASN A 94 10.71 -3.90 5.90
CA ASN A 94 11.77 -4.17 6.88
C ASN A 94 12.27 -2.87 7.55
N PHE A 95 11.56 -1.75 7.37
CA PHE A 95 11.93 -0.42 7.85
C PHE A 95 13.26 0.10 7.29
N LYS A 96 13.63 -0.33 6.08
CA LYS A 96 14.82 0.16 5.39
C LYS A 96 14.46 1.22 4.36
N PRO A 97 15.26 2.29 4.25
CA PRO A 97 15.07 3.28 3.20
C PRO A 97 15.41 2.67 1.84
N ILE A 98 14.52 2.87 0.89
CA ILE A 98 14.67 2.43 -0.50
C ILE A 98 14.48 3.61 -1.47
N PRO A 99 15.13 3.58 -2.64
CA PRO A 99 15.01 4.62 -3.65
C PRO A 99 13.58 4.78 -4.18
N GLU A 100 13.11 6.03 -4.25
CA GLU A 100 11.82 6.38 -4.87
C GLU A 100 12.05 7.48 -5.92
N LEU A 101 11.71 8.76 -5.66
CA LEU A 101 12.04 9.89 -6.56
C LEU A 101 13.53 10.23 -6.54
N ALA A 102 14.24 9.91 -5.47
CA ALA A 102 15.70 9.90 -5.44
C ALA A 102 16.21 8.49 -5.79
N GLU A 103 17.13 8.40 -6.75
CA GLU A 103 17.80 7.13 -7.11
C GLU A 103 18.85 6.74 -6.08
N SER A 104 19.48 7.73 -5.46
CA SER A 104 20.47 7.58 -4.40
C SER A 104 20.56 8.85 -3.56
N TRP A 105 21.17 8.72 -2.39
CA TRP A 105 21.46 9.86 -1.52
C TRP A 105 22.73 9.59 -0.72
N ASP A 106 23.38 10.66 -0.33
CA ASP A 106 24.57 10.69 0.51
C ASP A 106 24.42 11.73 1.60
N SER A 107 25.10 11.54 2.71
CA SER A 107 25.17 12.54 3.79
C SER A 107 26.61 12.88 4.15
N SER A 108 26.83 14.12 4.61
CA SER A 108 28.07 14.48 5.28
C SER A 108 28.28 13.64 6.55
N PRO A 109 29.52 13.45 7.03
CA PRO A 109 29.81 12.65 8.24
C PRO A 109 29.07 13.13 9.50
N ASP A 110 28.74 14.41 9.57
CA ASP A 110 27.98 15.02 10.66
C ASP A 110 26.44 15.04 10.40
N ALA A 111 26.00 14.41 9.30
CA ALA A 111 24.61 14.32 8.85
C ALA A 111 23.88 15.67 8.69
N LYS A 112 24.62 16.76 8.50
CA LYS A 112 24.03 18.10 8.31
C LYS A 112 23.71 18.42 6.87
N VAL A 113 24.47 17.85 5.93
CA VAL A 113 24.27 18.07 4.49
C VAL A 113 23.86 16.74 3.86
N TRP A 114 22.76 16.76 3.15
CA TRP A 114 22.24 15.62 2.40
C TRP A 114 22.17 15.94 0.93
N THR A 115 22.69 15.06 0.11
CA THR A 115 22.65 15.17 -1.35
C THR A 115 21.76 14.08 -1.91
N PHE A 116 20.74 14.45 -2.66
CA PHE A 116 19.83 13.50 -3.32
C PHE A 116 20.00 13.56 -4.83
N ASN A 117 20.26 12.42 -5.46
CA ASN A 117 20.30 12.28 -6.91
C ASN A 117 18.89 11.94 -7.41
N LEU A 118 18.24 12.89 -8.09
CA LEU A 118 16.85 12.76 -8.51
C LEU A 118 16.73 11.88 -9.75
N ARG A 119 15.70 11.04 -9.78
CA ARG A 119 15.29 10.24 -10.92
C ARG A 119 14.93 11.15 -12.10
N LYS A 120 15.43 10.80 -13.28
CA LYS A 120 15.15 11.53 -14.52
C LYS A 120 13.83 11.07 -15.14
N GLY A 121 13.16 11.97 -15.89
CA GLY A 121 11.97 11.62 -16.65
C GLY A 121 10.71 11.38 -15.80
N VAL A 122 10.71 11.76 -14.53
CA VAL A 122 9.51 11.73 -13.69
C VAL A 122 8.58 12.88 -14.09
N GLU A 123 7.31 12.57 -14.28
CA GLU A 123 6.29 13.55 -14.66
C GLU A 123 5.22 13.67 -13.58
N PHE A 124 4.75 14.88 -13.36
CA PHE A 124 3.55 15.14 -12.56
C PHE A 124 2.29 14.73 -13.33
N HIS A 125 1.15 14.57 -12.65
CA HIS A 125 -0.14 14.23 -13.27
C HIS A 125 -0.59 15.17 -14.38
N ASN A 126 -0.05 16.38 -14.45
CA ASN A 126 -0.32 17.35 -15.51
C ASN A 126 0.70 17.30 -16.69
N GLY A 127 1.58 16.29 -16.69
CA GLY A 127 2.60 16.09 -17.73
C GLY A 127 3.85 16.97 -17.59
N LYS A 128 3.95 17.83 -16.55
CA LYS A 128 5.17 18.60 -16.29
C LYS A 128 6.26 17.69 -15.73
N THR A 129 7.46 17.75 -16.29
CA THR A 129 8.63 17.04 -15.77
C THR A 129 9.07 17.60 -14.40
N MET A 130 9.33 16.73 -13.45
CA MET A 130 9.85 17.07 -12.13
C MET A 130 11.30 17.56 -12.22
N THR A 131 11.60 18.59 -11.45
CA THR A 131 12.94 19.17 -11.34
C THR A 131 13.35 19.35 -9.87
N SER A 132 14.62 19.65 -9.63
CA SER A 132 15.10 19.99 -8.28
C SER A 132 14.38 21.19 -7.68
N LYS A 133 13.92 22.14 -8.48
CA LYS A 133 13.14 23.30 -8.03
C LYS A 133 11.80 22.87 -7.40
N ASP A 134 11.16 21.83 -7.94
CA ASP A 134 9.90 21.32 -7.41
C ASP A 134 10.12 20.64 -6.06
N VAL A 135 11.23 19.92 -5.91
CA VAL A 135 11.64 19.31 -4.63
C VAL A 135 11.92 20.38 -3.56
N VAL A 136 12.69 21.41 -3.93
CA VAL A 136 12.98 22.55 -3.02
C VAL A 136 11.68 23.25 -2.61
N ALA A 137 10.78 23.50 -3.55
CA ALA A 137 9.48 24.12 -3.26
C ALA A 137 8.64 23.27 -2.29
N SER A 138 8.67 21.93 -2.44
CA SER A 138 8.00 21.03 -1.53
C SER A 138 8.58 21.09 -0.10
N ILE A 139 9.90 21.10 0.04
CA ILE A 139 10.57 21.25 1.33
C ILE A 139 10.23 22.61 1.96
N GLN A 140 10.28 23.70 1.18
CA GLN A 140 9.92 25.04 1.64
C GLN A 140 8.46 25.13 2.12
N HIS A 141 7.55 24.38 1.50
CA HIS A 141 6.16 24.29 1.97
C HIS A 141 6.09 23.79 3.42
N HIS A 142 6.89 22.76 3.76
CA HIS A 142 6.97 22.25 5.12
C HIS A 142 7.64 23.24 6.10
N LEU A 143 8.58 24.06 5.61
CA LEU A 143 9.31 25.04 6.41
C LEU A 143 8.58 26.38 6.58
N GLY A 144 7.56 26.65 5.79
CA GLY A 144 6.81 27.89 5.80
C GLY A 144 6.43 28.35 7.20
N GLU A 145 6.39 29.66 7.43
CA GLU A 145 6.15 30.25 8.77
C GLU A 145 4.86 29.72 9.41
N LYS A 146 3.78 29.63 8.60
CA LYS A 146 2.46 29.14 9.05
C LYS A 146 2.29 27.62 8.91
N SER A 147 3.34 26.90 8.51
CA SER A 147 3.28 25.45 8.34
C SER A 147 3.04 24.74 9.68
N LYS A 148 2.09 23.81 9.68
CA LYS A 148 1.81 22.90 10.80
C LYS A 148 2.55 21.57 10.66
N SER A 149 3.46 21.45 9.69
CA SER A 149 4.20 20.24 9.43
C SER A 149 5.07 19.81 10.61
N ALA A 150 4.94 18.55 11.01
CA ALA A 150 5.84 17.94 11.99
C ALA A 150 7.30 17.90 11.49
N ALA A 151 7.52 17.87 10.16
CA ALA A 151 8.85 17.89 9.57
C ALA A 151 9.60 19.21 9.81
N LYS A 152 8.90 20.32 10.11
CA LYS A 152 9.52 21.64 10.35
C LYS A 152 10.58 21.63 11.45
N GLY A 153 10.46 20.74 12.45
CA GLY A 153 11.43 20.63 13.53
C GLY A 153 12.74 19.93 13.13
N TYR A 154 12.72 19.18 12.05
CA TYR A 154 13.86 18.37 11.58
C TYR A 154 14.54 18.98 10.34
N LEU A 155 13.82 19.74 9.55
CA LEU A 155 14.32 20.45 8.37
C LEU A 155 14.80 21.85 8.81
N LYS A 156 16.10 22.10 8.79
CA LYS A 156 16.70 23.38 9.14
C LYS A 156 17.70 23.83 8.08
#